data_98e68b7d99164e37ac5d340a8027ba55
#
_entry.id   98e68b7d99164e37ac5d340a8027ba55
#
_cell.length_a   1.000
_cell.length_b   1.000
_cell.length_c   1.000
_cell.angle_alpha   90.00
_cell.angle_beta   90.00
_cell.angle_gamma   90.00
#
_symmetry.space_group_name_H-M   'P 1'
#
loop_
_entity.id
_entity.type
_entity.pdbx_description
1 polymer ?
#
loop_
_entity_poly.entity_id
_entity_poly.type
_entity_poly.pdbx_seq_one_letter_code
_entity_poly.pdbx_strand_id
1 'polypeptide(L)'
;VPLRSLLPKGLEGILTTGLGASAHRDAMPVIRMQPCLQNQGYAVGYLSALCVKENKSPRKIDIKKVQRHLVEIGNLPQRVLTDKEFKGFSNSEMKKAITSVTDNYKGLEILLTDPERCIQLAGKQIAGATMPEERVILASILCILGQGKHAPVLAEAIRQYKDWDEGWHYTGMGQFGMCLSRLDALITALGNSRETSVLPTVLEKAKKLEPEDYLSHFRAIAMATEAIGSREAVPQLATMLTTPGVRGHSILSYTEARSKAVPDLNDTSTRNLALKELHLARALYLCGDQDGIGEEVLRRYADGLQGHYARYAQEILNCK
;
A
#
# COMPACT_ATOMS: atom_id res chain seq x y z
N VAL A 1 4.95 21.66 -2.81
CA VAL A 1 3.81 21.31 -1.91
C VAL A 1 2.73 22.38 -2.11
N PRO A 2 1.49 22.02 -2.46
CA PRO A 2 0.39 22.98 -2.61
C PRO A 2 0.02 23.61 -1.26
N LEU A 3 -0.36 24.90 -1.24
CA LEU A 3 -0.77 25.58 -0.01
C LEU A 3 -1.90 24.83 0.72
N ARG A 4 -2.86 24.27 -0.01
CA ARG A 4 -3.97 23.52 0.60
C ARG A 4 -3.54 22.31 1.45
N SER A 5 -2.37 21.73 1.15
CA SER A 5 -1.79 20.63 1.95
C SER A 5 -1.26 21.09 3.31
N LEU A 6 -1.11 22.39 3.50
CA LEU A 6 -0.62 23.04 4.72
C LEU A 6 -1.75 23.70 5.53
N LEU A 7 -2.99 23.60 5.04
CA LEU A 7 -4.19 24.23 5.64
C LEU A 7 -5.09 23.13 6.23
N PRO A 8 -5.20 22.97 7.56
CA PRO A 8 -6.11 22.02 8.17
C PRO A 8 -7.57 22.29 7.76
N LYS A 9 -8.32 21.23 7.46
CA LYS A 9 -9.75 21.35 7.13
C LYS A 9 -10.53 21.76 8.37
N GLY A 10 -11.40 22.77 8.21
CA GLY A 10 -12.28 23.24 9.29
C GLY A 10 -11.62 24.13 10.35
N LEU A 11 -10.32 24.46 10.19
CA LEU A 11 -9.62 25.38 11.10
C LEU A 11 -9.12 26.60 10.34
N GLU A 12 -9.24 27.78 10.95
CA GLU A 12 -8.73 29.04 10.44
C GLU A 12 -7.54 29.53 11.28
N GLY A 13 -6.66 30.32 10.65
CA GLY A 13 -5.50 30.91 11.35
C GLY A 13 -4.38 29.91 11.69
N ILE A 14 -4.48 28.65 11.30
CA ILE A 14 -3.49 27.61 11.55
C ILE A 14 -2.89 27.14 10.23
N LEU A 15 -1.57 27.01 10.23
CA LEU A 15 -0.78 26.40 9.15
C LEU A 15 0.00 25.22 9.71
N THR A 16 0.05 24.14 8.98
CA THR A 16 0.88 22.96 9.30
C THR A 16 2.05 22.89 8.35
N THR A 17 3.17 22.32 8.79
CA THR A 17 4.35 22.09 7.95
C THR A 17 5.02 20.79 8.36
N GLY A 18 6.02 20.37 7.58
CA GLY A 18 6.76 19.18 7.87
C GLY A 18 5.94 17.91 7.71
N LEU A 19 6.07 16.98 8.64
CA LEU A 19 5.35 15.72 8.63
C LEU A 19 3.84 15.86 8.88
N GLY A 20 3.40 17.04 9.32
CA GLY A 20 1.98 17.37 9.46
C GLY A 20 1.31 17.85 8.16
N ALA A 21 2.05 18.04 7.07
CA ALA A 21 1.48 18.39 5.77
C ALA A 21 0.58 17.25 5.24
N SER A 22 -0.58 17.60 4.69
CA SER A 22 -1.47 16.62 4.08
C SER A 22 -0.90 16.15 2.73
N ALA A 23 -0.44 14.91 2.68
CA ALA A 23 0.08 14.29 1.47
C ALA A 23 -0.23 12.80 1.45
N HIS A 24 -0.36 12.23 0.25
CA HIS A 24 -0.43 10.78 0.10
C HIS A 24 0.86 10.15 0.65
N ARG A 25 0.73 8.95 1.23
CA ARG A 25 1.85 8.21 1.84
C ARG A 25 3.10 8.17 0.92
N ASP A 26 2.90 7.89 -0.36
CA ASP A 26 4.00 7.73 -1.31
C ASP A 26 4.62 9.06 -1.78
N ALA A 27 3.92 10.18 -1.59
CA ALA A 27 4.46 11.52 -1.79
C ALA A 27 5.28 12.02 -0.58
N MET A 28 5.01 11.48 0.62
CA MET A 28 5.66 11.91 1.85
C MET A 28 7.19 11.77 1.81
N PRO A 29 7.81 10.69 1.30
CA PRO A 29 9.27 10.58 1.20
C PRO A 29 9.93 11.72 0.42
N VAL A 30 9.25 12.30 -0.58
CA VAL A 30 9.78 13.37 -1.42
C VAL A 30 9.75 14.72 -0.71
N ILE A 31 8.84 14.93 0.26
CA ILE A 31 8.62 16.24 0.89
C ILE A 31 9.05 16.31 2.36
N ARG A 32 9.50 15.20 2.96
CA ARG A 32 9.87 15.09 4.38
C ARG A 32 11.34 15.26 4.69
N MET A 33 12.20 15.41 3.69
CA MET A 33 13.63 15.55 3.89
C MET A 33 13.95 16.93 4.48
N GLN A 34 15.01 17.03 5.28
CA GLN A 34 15.38 18.25 6.01
C GLN A 34 15.40 19.51 5.13
N PRO A 35 16.02 19.53 3.94
CA PRO A 35 16.00 20.72 3.08
C PRO A 35 14.57 21.10 2.65
N CYS A 36 13.73 20.11 2.37
CA CYS A 36 12.33 20.34 2.00
C CYS A 36 11.54 20.95 3.17
N LEU A 37 11.79 20.48 4.41
CA LEU A 37 11.14 20.99 5.60
C LEU A 37 11.58 22.41 5.94
N GLN A 38 12.86 22.74 5.76
CA GLN A 38 13.38 24.10 5.92
C GLN A 38 12.74 25.08 4.92
N ASN A 39 12.65 24.67 3.65
CA ASN A 39 12.00 25.47 2.62
C ASN A 39 10.49 25.65 2.88
N GLN A 40 9.82 24.61 3.34
CA GLN A 40 8.41 24.72 3.76
C GLN A 40 8.27 25.67 4.96
N GLY A 41 9.13 25.55 5.97
CA GLY A 41 9.12 26.41 7.16
C GLY A 41 9.28 27.88 6.80
N TYR A 42 10.24 28.20 5.92
CA TYR A 42 10.40 29.56 5.41
C TYR A 42 9.14 30.06 4.69
N ALA A 43 8.62 29.26 3.76
CA ALA A 43 7.43 29.63 2.97
C ALA A 43 6.19 29.88 3.86
N VAL A 44 5.98 29.04 4.86
CA VAL A 44 4.90 29.18 5.84
C VAL A 44 5.10 30.40 6.72
N GLY A 45 6.32 30.66 7.19
CA GLY A 45 6.67 31.86 7.98
C GLY A 45 6.42 33.14 7.21
N TYR A 46 6.88 33.21 5.96
CA TYR A 46 6.63 34.36 5.08
C TYR A 46 5.13 34.57 4.82
N LEU A 47 4.41 33.49 4.51
CA LEU A 47 2.94 33.57 4.33
C LEU A 47 2.25 34.09 5.60
N SER A 48 2.65 33.61 6.78
CA SER A 48 2.08 34.03 8.07
C SER A 48 2.34 35.52 8.33
N ALA A 49 3.54 36.00 8.07
CA ALA A 49 3.87 37.43 8.17
C ALA A 49 3.03 38.30 7.22
N LEU A 50 2.78 37.79 6.00
CA LEU A 50 1.91 38.47 5.04
C LEU A 50 0.46 38.49 5.51
N CYS A 51 -0.05 37.40 6.10
CA CYS A 51 -1.38 37.34 6.67
C CYS A 51 -1.61 38.41 7.73
N VAL A 52 -0.64 38.57 8.63
CA VAL A 52 -0.68 39.61 9.67
C VAL A 52 -0.63 41.00 9.03
N LYS A 53 0.28 41.25 8.11
CA LYS A 53 0.46 42.55 7.43
C LYS A 53 -0.78 42.98 6.64
N GLU A 54 -1.46 42.04 5.99
CA GLU A 54 -2.65 42.34 5.15
C GLU A 54 -3.96 42.15 5.90
N ASN A 55 -3.91 41.75 7.17
CA ASN A 55 -5.07 41.37 7.99
C ASN A 55 -6.01 40.37 7.27
N LYS A 56 -5.42 39.32 6.70
CA LYS A 56 -6.12 38.27 5.96
C LYS A 56 -5.80 36.88 6.51
N SER A 57 -6.78 35.98 6.43
CA SER A 57 -6.50 34.57 6.73
C SER A 57 -5.63 33.93 5.62
N PRO A 58 -4.88 32.86 5.91
CA PRO A 58 -4.03 32.17 4.93
C PRO A 58 -4.76 31.75 3.66
N ARG A 59 -6.06 31.44 3.76
CA ARG A 59 -6.91 31.05 2.62
C ARG A 59 -7.25 32.21 1.69
N LYS A 60 -7.10 33.46 2.16
CA LYS A 60 -7.47 34.70 1.41
C LYS A 60 -6.26 35.49 0.89
N ILE A 61 -5.05 35.01 1.15
CA ILE A 61 -3.81 35.64 0.62
C ILE A 61 -3.69 35.35 -0.87
N ASP A 62 -3.23 36.35 -1.63
CA ASP A 62 -2.81 36.13 -3.03
C ASP A 62 -1.57 35.23 -3.06
N ILE A 63 -1.79 33.96 -3.36
CA ILE A 63 -0.70 32.98 -3.42
C ILE A 63 0.36 33.33 -4.47
N LYS A 64 -0.02 34.03 -5.54
CA LYS A 64 0.93 34.45 -6.57
C LYS A 64 1.94 35.48 -6.04
N LYS A 65 1.55 36.30 -5.08
CA LYS A 65 2.46 37.24 -4.40
C LYS A 65 3.52 36.46 -3.58
N VAL A 66 3.08 35.44 -2.86
CA VAL A 66 3.96 34.54 -2.11
C VAL A 66 4.89 33.77 -3.06
N GLN A 67 4.35 33.20 -4.13
CA GLN A 67 5.15 32.45 -5.12
C GLN A 67 6.21 33.33 -5.78
N ARG A 68 5.90 34.58 -6.16
CA ARG A 68 6.90 35.52 -6.74
C ARG A 68 8.08 35.72 -5.80
N HIS A 69 7.80 36.00 -4.53
CA HIS A 69 8.87 36.15 -3.54
C HIS A 69 9.72 34.88 -3.38
N LEU A 70 9.06 33.71 -3.28
CA LEU A 70 9.76 32.42 -3.12
C LEU A 70 10.59 32.06 -4.35
N VAL A 71 10.19 32.49 -5.54
CA VAL A 71 10.98 32.34 -6.77
C VAL A 71 12.17 33.29 -6.77
N GLU A 72 11.96 34.57 -6.40
CA GLU A 72 13.01 35.57 -6.34
C GLU A 72 14.18 35.17 -5.44
N ILE A 73 13.89 34.56 -4.30
CA ILE A 73 14.91 34.07 -3.36
C ILE A 73 15.43 32.66 -3.66
N GLY A 74 14.98 32.01 -4.74
CA GLY A 74 15.42 30.68 -5.14
C GLY A 74 14.79 29.52 -4.36
N ASN A 75 13.77 29.76 -3.53
CA ASN A 75 13.06 28.70 -2.79
C ASN A 75 12.15 27.88 -3.70
N LEU A 76 11.57 28.48 -4.74
CA LEU A 76 10.73 27.81 -5.74
C LEU A 76 11.28 28.04 -7.17
N PRO A 77 11.09 27.07 -8.08
CA PRO A 77 11.48 27.25 -9.47
C PRO A 77 10.53 28.21 -10.21
N GLN A 78 11.04 28.92 -11.21
CA GLN A 78 10.32 29.91 -12.02
C GLN A 78 8.98 29.39 -12.58
N ARG A 79 8.94 28.10 -12.98
CA ARG A 79 7.73 27.49 -13.56
C ARG A 79 6.49 27.57 -12.67
N VAL A 80 6.65 27.67 -11.34
CA VAL A 80 5.53 27.72 -10.37
C VAL A 80 4.62 28.93 -10.65
N LEU A 81 5.14 30.01 -11.24
CA LEU A 81 4.36 31.19 -11.58
C LEU A 81 3.37 30.94 -12.72
N THR A 82 3.70 30.01 -13.61
CA THR A 82 2.89 29.63 -14.79
C THR A 82 2.23 28.27 -14.68
N ASP A 83 2.70 27.41 -13.76
CA ASP A 83 2.09 26.10 -13.53
C ASP A 83 0.58 26.26 -13.26
N LYS A 84 -0.18 25.43 -13.95
CA LYS A 84 -1.63 25.29 -13.73
C LYS A 84 -1.90 24.11 -12.82
N GLU A 85 -3.02 24.16 -12.12
CA GLU A 85 -3.49 23.02 -11.36
C GLU A 85 -3.71 21.81 -12.31
N PHE A 86 -3.22 20.64 -11.89
CA PHE A 86 -3.43 19.41 -12.64
C PHE A 86 -4.92 19.06 -12.67
N LYS A 87 -5.48 18.93 -13.85
CA LYS A 87 -6.91 18.64 -14.08
C LYS A 87 -7.17 17.23 -14.61
N GLY A 88 -6.18 16.34 -14.49
CA GLY A 88 -6.22 15.01 -15.06
C GLY A 88 -5.53 14.93 -16.43
N PHE A 89 -5.32 13.72 -16.90
CA PHE A 89 -4.71 13.45 -18.21
C PHE A 89 -5.76 13.50 -19.33
N SER A 90 -5.32 13.95 -20.49
CA SER A 90 -6.15 13.98 -21.69
C SER A 90 -6.46 12.58 -22.23
N ASN A 91 -7.46 12.48 -23.13
CA ASN A 91 -7.79 11.24 -23.82
C ASN A 91 -6.59 10.67 -24.60
N SER A 92 -5.78 11.54 -25.18
CA SER A 92 -4.59 11.14 -25.96
C SER A 92 -3.52 10.52 -25.06
N GLU A 93 -3.26 11.14 -23.89
CA GLU A 93 -2.28 10.63 -22.91
C GLU A 93 -2.74 9.30 -22.32
N MET A 94 -4.00 9.16 -21.95
CA MET A 94 -4.57 7.89 -21.44
C MET A 94 -4.49 6.77 -22.49
N LYS A 95 -4.80 7.07 -23.77
CA LYS A 95 -4.67 6.11 -24.87
C LYS A 95 -3.21 5.71 -25.12
N LYS A 96 -2.27 6.64 -25.02
CA LYS A 96 -0.85 6.35 -25.11
C LYS A 96 -0.39 5.49 -23.94
N ALA A 97 -0.82 5.80 -22.74
CA ALA A 97 -0.50 5.05 -21.54
C ALA A 97 -0.99 3.60 -21.61
N ILE A 98 -2.24 3.36 -22.02
CA ILE A 98 -2.77 1.99 -22.13
C ILE A 98 -2.04 1.17 -23.20
N THR A 99 -1.58 1.77 -24.28
CA THR A 99 -0.78 1.08 -25.29
C THR A 99 0.62 0.72 -24.77
N SER A 100 1.18 1.56 -23.89
CA SER A 100 2.52 1.36 -23.33
C SER A 100 2.54 0.45 -22.09
N VAL A 101 1.40 0.22 -21.42
CA VAL A 101 1.33 -0.47 -20.12
C VAL A 101 1.77 -1.93 -20.19
N THR A 102 1.63 -2.54 -21.34
CA THR A 102 2.09 -3.92 -21.60
C THR A 102 3.62 -4.04 -21.72
N ASP A 103 4.31 -2.89 -21.85
CA ASP A 103 5.77 -2.80 -21.74
C ASP A 103 6.13 -2.48 -20.26
N ASN A 104 6.19 -3.51 -19.45
CA ASN A 104 6.59 -3.46 -18.04
C ASN A 104 5.85 -2.39 -17.20
N TYR A 105 4.51 -2.32 -17.35
CA TYR A 105 3.61 -1.40 -16.65
C TYR A 105 3.89 0.10 -16.89
N LYS A 106 4.58 0.45 -17.98
CA LYS A 106 4.87 1.83 -18.34
C LYS A 106 3.60 2.63 -18.60
N GLY A 107 3.43 3.73 -17.88
CA GLY A 107 2.22 4.57 -17.96
C GLY A 107 1.09 4.14 -17.02
N LEU A 108 1.29 3.11 -16.19
CA LEU A 108 0.29 2.68 -15.20
C LEU A 108 -0.10 3.82 -14.26
N GLU A 109 0.86 4.65 -13.85
CA GLU A 109 0.64 5.82 -13.00
C GLU A 109 -0.34 6.83 -13.62
N ILE A 110 -0.34 6.94 -14.95
CA ILE A 110 -1.29 7.78 -15.69
C ILE A 110 -2.69 7.15 -15.67
N LEU A 111 -2.76 5.84 -15.93
CA LEU A 111 -4.02 5.10 -16.00
C LEU A 111 -4.75 5.10 -14.65
N LEU A 112 -4.04 4.95 -13.54
CA LEU A 112 -4.62 4.90 -12.21
C LEU A 112 -5.12 6.25 -11.69
N THR A 113 -4.86 7.36 -12.38
CA THR A 113 -5.47 8.66 -12.05
C THR A 113 -6.95 8.74 -12.39
N ASP A 114 -7.44 7.86 -13.27
CA ASP A 114 -8.84 7.76 -13.68
C ASP A 114 -9.22 6.27 -13.83
N PRO A 115 -9.55 5.59 -12.71
CA PRO A 115 -9.82 4.15 -12.70
C PRO A 115 -10.96 3.72 -13.62
N GLU A 116 -12.03 4.50 -13.72
CA GLU A 116 -13.17 4.15 -14.58
C GLU A 116 -12.76 4.11 -16.05
N ARG A 117 -12.00 5.09 -16.47
CA ARG A 117 -11.49 5.19 -17.83
C ARG A 117 -10.40 4.15 -18.10
N CYS A 118 -9.55 3.85 -17.10
CA CYS A 118 -8.60 2.75 -17.17
C CYS A 118 -9.31 1.43 -17.44
N ILE A 119 -10.38 1.12 -16.70
CA ILE A 119 -11.21 -0.09 -16.89
C ILE A 119 -11.74 -0.18 -18.32
N GLN A 120 -12.27 0.93 -18.84
CA GLN A 120 -12.81 0.95 -20.21
C GLN A 120 -11.73 0.69 -21.28
N LEU A 121 -10.56 1.33 -21.13
CA LEU A 121 -9.46 1.19 -22.09
C LEU A 121 -8.81 -0.19 -21.99
N ALA A 122 -8.49 -0.67 -20.79
CA ALA A 122 -7.91 -1.99 -20.56
C ALA A 122 -8.85 -3.12 -20.99
N GLY A 123 -10.16 -2.95 -20.71
CA GLY A 123 -11.18 -3.91 -21.13
C GLY A 123 -11.34 -4.05 -22.65
N LYS A 124 -11.12 -2.96 -23.39
CA LYS A 124 -11.08 -3.00 -24.87
C LYS A 124 -9.78 -3.65 -25.37
N GLN A 125 -8.65 -3.29 -24.77
CA GLN A 125 -7.35 -3.78 -25.22
C GLN A 125 -7.19 -5.29 -24.98
N ILE A 126 -7.60 -5.80 -23.80
CA ILE A 126 -7.48 -7.22 -23.48
C ILE A 126 -8.30 -8.12 -24.43
N ALA A 127 -9.39 -7.62 -24.99
CA ALA A 127 -10.20 -8.35 -25.96
C ALA A 127 -9.46 -8.60 -27.30
N GLY A 128 -8.53 -7.71 -27.65
CA GLY A 128 -7.70 -7.83 -28.85
C GLY A 128 -6.27 -8.37 -28.60
N ALA A 129 -5.91 -8.59 -27.32
CA ALA A 129 -4.57 -9.01 -26.95
C ALA A 129 -4.33 -10.47 -27.36
N THR A 130 -3.28 -10.71 -28.16
CA THR A 130 -2.89 -12.04 -28.65
C THR A 130 -1.75 -12.66 -27.85
N MET A 131 -0.89 -11.82 -27.24
CA MET A 131 0.25 -12.29 -26.46
C MET A 131 -0.20 -12.64 -25.02
N PRO A 132 0.20 -13.83 -24.51
CA PRO A 132 -0.19 -14.24 -23.16
C PRO A 132 0.24 -13.24 -22.08
N GLU A 133 1.45 -12.69 -22.16
CA GLU A 133 1.98 -11.72 -21.20
C GLU A 133 1.18 -10.41 -21.18
N GLU A 134 0.83 -9.89 -22.35
CA GLU A 134 -0.02 -8.71 -22.48
C GLU A 134 -1.39 -8.92 -21.78
N ARG A 135 -1.99 -10.10 -21.99
CA ARG A 135 -3.24 -10.46 -21.34
C ARG A 135 -3.10 -10.52 -19.80
N VAL A 136 -2.01 -11.06 -19.30
CA VAL A 136 -1.73 -11.15 -17.86
C VAL A 136 -1.58 -9.74 -17.26
N ILE A 137 -0.82 -8.85 -17.90
CA ILE A 137 -0.65 -7.47 -17.40
C ILE A 137 -2.00 -6.74 -17.37
N LEU A 138 -2.77 -6.79 -18.46
CA LEU A 138 -4.08 -6.14 -18.51
C LEU A 138 -5.09 -6.75 -17.53
N ALA A 139 -5.10 -8.08 -17.39
CA ALA A 139 -5.93 -8.76 -16.40
C ALA A 139 -5.54 -8.38 -14.97
N SER A 140 -4.25 -8.23 -14.66
CA SER A 140 -3.78 -7.79 -13.35
C SER A 140 -4.33 -6.40 -13.00
N ILE A 141 -4.22 -5.45 -13.93
CA ILE A 141 -4.77 -4.09 -13.75
C ILE A 141 -6.29 -4.14 -13.52
N LEU A 142 -6.99 -4.88 -14.35
CA LEU A 142 -8.45 -5.01 -14.28
C LEU A 142 -8.91 -5.69 -12.97
N CYS A 143 -8.24 -6.76 -12.54
CA CYS A 143 -8.54 -7.43 -11.28
C CYS A 143 -8.27 -6.54 -10.06
N ILE A 144 -7.15 -5.80 -10.04
CA ILE A 144 -6.85 -4.81 -8.99
C ILE A 144 -7.95 -3.75 -8.91
N LEU A 145 -8.54 -3.38 -10.05
CA LEU A 145 -9.68 -2.45 -10.14
C LEU A 145 -11.05 -3.14 -9.96
N GLY A 146 -11.07 -4.38 -9.46
CA GLY A 146 -12.31 -5.10 -9.10
C GLY A 146 -13.07 -5.72 -10.28
N GLN A 147 -12.42 -5.88 -11.45
CA GLN A 147 -13.06 -6.48 -12.63
C GLN A 147 -12.87 -7.99 -12.66
N GLY A 148 -13.65 -8.72 -11.84
CA GLY A 148 -13.55 -10.16 -11.60
C GLY A 148 -13.61 -11.06 -12.83
N LYS A 149 -14.31 -10.66 -13.89
CA LYS A 149 -14.42 -11.43 -15.14
C LYS A 149 -13.05 -11.78 -15.78
N HIS A 150 -11.98 -11.10 -15.38
CA HIS A 150 -10.61 -11.33 -15.88
C HIS A 150 -9.77 -12.23 -14.97
N ALA A 151 -10.30 -12.60 -13.80
CA ALA A 151 -9.63 -13.47 -12.83
C ALA A 151 -9.17 -14.82 -13.40
N PRO A 152 -9.89 -15.50 -14.30
CA PRO A 152 -9.44 -16.76 -14.89
C PRO A 152 -8.09 -16.66 -15.63
N VAL A 153 -7.77 -15.51 -16.23
CA VAL A 153 -6.49 -15.28 -16.91
C VAL A 153 -5.34 -15.32 -15.89
N LEU A 154 -5.52 -14.68 -14.74
CA LEU A 154 -4.50 -14.68 -13.68
C LEU A 154 -4.40 -16.04 -13.00
N ALA A 155 -5.53 -16.70 -12.74
CA ALA A 155 -5.53 -18.05 -12.16
C ALA A 155 -4.75 -19.04 -13.02
N GLU A 156 -4.89 -18.97 -14.35
CA GLU A 156 -4.13 -19.80 -15.28
C GLU A 156 -2.63 -19.46 -15.25
N ALA A 157 -2.27 -18.18 -15.25
CA ALA A 157 -0.88 -17.75 -15.15
C ALA A 157 -0.23 -18.21 -13.83
N ILE A 158 -0.96 -18.15 -12.71
CA ILE A 158 -0.50 -18.61 -11.39
C ILE A 158 -0.26 -20.13 -11.37
N ARG A 159 -1.12 -20.93 -12.01
CA ARG A 159 -0.96 -22.40 -12.07
C ARG A 159 0.32 -22.83 -12.79
N GLN A 160 0.82 -22.03 -13.72
CA GLN A 160 2.06 -22.32 -14.45
C GLN A 160 3.31 -22.25 -13.57
N TYR A 161 3.26 -21.54 -12.44
CA TYR A 161 4.34 -21.56 -11.46
C TYR A 161 4.33 -22.89 -10.71
N LYS A 162 5.40 -23.69 -10.83
CA LYS A 162 5.56 -24.91 -10.04
C LYS A 162 5.86 -24.57 -8.58
N ASP A 163 6.81 -23.68 -8.37
CA ASP A 163 7.31 -23.26 -7.08
C ASP A 163 7.14 -21.75 -6.91
N TRP A 164 7.33 -21.26 -5.69
CA TRP A 164 7.39 -19.84 -5.42
C TRP A 164 8.66 -19.24 -6.01
N ASP A 165 8.55 -18.04 -6.58
CA ASP A 165 9.70 -17.22 -6.96
C ASP A 165 10.30 -16.51 -5.74
N GLU A 166 11.41 -15.79 -5.93
CA GLU A 166 12.06 -15.07 -4.83
C GLU A 166 11.14 -13.97 -4.28
N GLY A 167 10.85 -14.07 -2.98
CA GLY A 167 10.07 -13.09 -2.24
C GLY A 167 10.94 -12.06 -1.53
N TRP A 168 10.38 -11.42 -0.50
CA TRP A 168 11.14 -10.53 0.36
C TRP A 168 10.74 -10.63 1.83
N HIS A 169 11.70 -10.38 2.69
CA HIS A 169 11.49 -10.07 4.10
C HIS A 169 11.55 -8.56 4.32
N TYR A 170 10.91 -8.07 5.37
CA TYR A 170 11.11 -6.70 5.78
C TYR A 170 12.54 -6.52 6.29
N THR A 171 13.31 -5.67 5.65
CA THR A 171 14.71 -5.39 6.00
C THR A 171 14.95 -3.93 6.39
N GLY A 172 13.88 -3.18 6.72
CA GLY A 172 13.99 -1.77 7.07
C GLY A 172 14.43 -0.89 5.89
N MET A 173 15.45 -0.06 6.08
CA MET A 173 15.94 0.88 5.05
C MET A 173 16.55 0.20 3.82
N GLY A 174 16.93 -1.06 3.91
CA GLY A 174 17.52 -1.82 2.79
C GLY A 174 16.55 -2.28 1.71
N GLN A 175 15.24 -2.02 1.87
CA GLN A 175 14.22 -2.48 0.92
C GLN A 175 14.10 -1.65 -0.37
N PHE A 176 14.75 -0.51 -0.46
CA PHE A 176 14.67 0.33 -1.64
C PHE A 176 15.31 -0.35 -2.85
N GLY A 177 14.49 -0.59 -3.89
CA GLY A 177 14.92 -1.21 -5.14
C GLY A 177 14.83 -2.74 -5.18
N MET A 178 14.35 -3.42 -4.14
CA MET A 178 14.06 -4.85 -4.22
C MET A 178 12.83 -5.11 -5.10
N CYS A 179 12.97 -6.05 -6.02
CA CYS A 179 11.85 -6.51 -6.84
C CYS A 179 10.86 -7.29 -5.97
N LEU A 180 9.58 -7.03 -6.19
CA LEU A 180 8.53 -7.86 -5.62
C LEU A 180 8.48 -9.19 -6.39
N SER A 181 8.18 -10.29 -5.68
CA SER A 181 7.82 -11.55 -6.30
C SER A 181 6.70 -11.32 -7.31
N ARG A 182 6.87 -11.85 -8.52
CA ARG A 182 5.82 -11.76 -9.55
C ARG A 182 4.61 -12.60 -9.16
N LEU A 183 4.83 -13.76 -8.55
CA LEU A 183 3.76 -14.62 -8.08
C LEU A 183 2.95 -13.93 -6.97
N ASP A 184 3.61 -13.25 -6.01
CA ASP A 184 2.94 -12.45 -4.99
C ASP A 184 2.04 -11.37 -5.60
N ALA A 185 2.54 -10.67 -6.62
CA ALA A 185 1.79 -9.64 -7.32
C ALA A 185 0.55 -10.21 -8.03
N LEU A 186 0.70 -11.35 -8.72
CA LEU A 186 -0.40 -12.02 -9.40
C LEU A 186 -1.46 -12.52 -8.41
N ILE A 187 -1.04 -13.14 -7.30
CA ILE A 187 -1.96 -13.61 -6.25
C ILE A 187 -2.71 -12.44 -5.61
N THR A 188 -2.01 -11.33 -5.32
CA THR A 188 -2.64 -10.13 -4.76
C THR A 188 -3.65 -9.52 -5.75
N ALA A 189 -3.29 -9.43 -7.03
CA ALA A 189 -4.20 -8.96 -8.07
C ALA A 189 -5.42 -9.89 -8.22
N LEU A 190 -5.19 -11.20 -8.20
CA LEU A 190 -6.26 -12.20 -8.25
C LEU A 190 -7.23 -12.05 -7.09
N GLY A 191 -6.73 -11.86 -5.86
CA GLY A 191 -7.55 -11.62 -4.68
C GLY A 191 -8.45 -10.39 -4.81
N ASN A 192 -7.90 -9.29 -5.35
CA ASN A 192 -8.65 -8.06 -5.57
C ASN A 192 -9.79 -8.19 -6.60
N SER A 193 -9.79 -9.25 -7.40
CA SER A 193 -10.93 -9.56 -8.28
C SER A 193 -12.21 -9.88 -7.50
N ARG A 194 -12.08 -10.34 -6.24
CA ARG A 194 -13.14 -10.80 -5.34
C ARG A 194 -13.96 -11.99 -5.87
N GLU A 195 -13.43 -12.71 -6.86
CA GLU A 195 -14.07 -13.88 -7.44
C GLU A 195 -13.82 -15.12 -6.58
N THR A 196 -14.87 -15.71 -6.02
CA THR A 196 -14.74 -16.91 -5.18
C THR A 196 -14.28 -18.13 -5.97
N SER A 197 -14.61 -18.22 -7.26
CA SER A 197 -14.24 -19.31 -8.13
C SER A 197 -12.74 -19.52 -8.32
N VAL A 198 -11.91 -18.50 -8.04
CA VAL A 198 -10.44 -18.58 -8.15
C VAL A 198 -9.76 -18.88 -6.82
N LEU A 199 -10.50 -18.92 -5.72
CA LEU A 199 -9.94 -19.24 -4.40
C LEU A 199 -9.12 -20.55 -4.37
N PRO A 200 -9.56 -21.67 -5.01
CA PRO A 200 -8.77 -22.89 -5.03
C PRO A 200 -7.34 -22.68 -5.54
N THR A 201 -7.14 -21.81 -6.54
CA THR A 201 -5.80 -21.50 -7.09
C THR A 201 -4.91 -20.82 -6.04
N VAL A 202 -5.47 -19.92 -5.23
CA VAL A 202 -4.76 -19.27 -4.11
C VAL A 202 -4.40 -20.29 -3.03
N LEU A 203 -5.36 -21.15 -2.66
CA LEU A 203 -5.16 -22.15 -1.59
C LEU A 203 -4.16 -23.25 -2.00
N GLU A 204 -4.08 -23.63 -3.28
CA GLU A 204 -3.04 -24.55 -3.78
C GLU A 204 -1.63 -23.96 -3.59
N LYS A 205 -1.46 -22.66 -3.78
CA LYS A 205 -0.19 -21.99 -3.50
C LYS A 205 0.09 -21.88 -2.00
N ALA A 206 -0.93 -21.57 -1.22
CA ALA A 206 -0.84 -21.50 0.24
C ALA A 206 -0.33 -22.79 0.88
N LYS A 207 -0.77 -23.96 0.38
CA LYS A 207 -0.36 -25.27 0.86
C LYS A 207 1.13 -25.59 0.69
N LYS A 208 1.82 -24.85 -0.16
CA LYS A 208 3.24 -25.04 -0.45
C LYS A 208 4.17 -24.18 0.41
N LEU A 209 3.60 -23.30 1.25
CA LEU A 209 4.38 -22.40 2.08
C LEU A 209 4.80 -23.07 3.37
N GLU A 210 6.09 -22.99 3.66
CA GLU A 210 6.71 -23.42 4.89
C GLU A 210 7.00 -22.19 5.80
N PRO A 211 7.14 -22.38 7.12
CA PRO A 211 7.33 -21.25 8.06
C PRO A 211 8.52 -20.34 7.73
N GLU A 212 9.56 -20.90 7.11
CA GLU A 212 10.81 -20.23 6.75
C GLU A 212 10.69 -19.37 5.50
N ASP A 213 9.67 -19.60 4.67
CA ASP A 213 9.48 -18.87 3.43
C ASP A 213 9.30 -17.34 3.65
N TYR A 214 9.45 -16.58 2.58
CA TYR A 214 9.42 -15.12 2.63
C TYR A 214 8.11 -14.55 3.19
N LEU A 215 8.23 -13.49 3.99
CA LEU A 215 7.08 -12.74 4.50
C LEU A 215 6.11 -12.32 3.39
N SER A 216 6.64 -11.94 2.24
CA SER A 216 5.81 -11.42 1.13
C SER A 216 4.81 -12.46 0.62
N HIS A 217 5.17 -13.74 0.61
CA HIS A 217 4.30 -14.84 0.19
C HIS A 217 3.12 -15.02 1.15
N PHE A 218 3.39 -15.05 2.46
CA PHE A 218 2.35 -15.11 3.49
C PHE A 218 1.40 -13.91 3.40
N ARG A 219 1.97 -12.73 3.17
CA ARG A 219 1.20 -11.50 2.98
C ARG A 219 0.32 -11.56 1.74
N ALA A 220 0.82 -12.05 0.61
CA ALA A 220 0.06 -12.18 -0.62
C ALA A 220 -1.14 -13.13 -0.46
N ILE A 221 -0.94 -14.30 0.16
CA ILE A 221 -2.01 -15.25 0.49
C ILE A 221 -3.04 -14.61 1.42
N ALA A 222 -2.61 -13.99 2.52
CA ALA A 222 -3.51 -13.36 3.47
C ALA A 222 -4.34 -12.25 2.83
N MET A 223 -3.71 -11.37 2.04
CA MET A 223 -4.42 -10.29 1.34
C MET A 223 -5.40 -10.81 0.30
N ALA A 224 -5.04 -11.85 -0.45
CA ALA A 224 -5.90 -12.41 -1.48
C ALA A 224 -7.13 -13.11 -0.86
N THR A 225 -6.93 -13.93 0.16
CA THR A 225 -8.03 -14.63 0.85
C THR A 225 -8.97 -13.66 1.55
N GLU A 226 -8.44 -12.62 2.21
CA GLU A 226 -9.23 -11.54 2.82
C GLU A 226 -10.07 -10.79 1.78
N ALA A 227 -9.46 -10.42 0.64
CA ALA A 227 -10.17 -9.69 -0.41
C ALA A 227 -11.29 -10.49 -1.06
N ILE A 228 -11.09 -11.81 -1.24
CA ILE A 228 -12.12 -12.75 -1.71
C ILE A 228 -13.21 -12.92 -0.65
N GLY A 229 -12.86 -12.97 0.63
CA GLY A 229 -13.78 -13.01 1.76
C GLY A 229 -14.58 -14.31 1.89
N SER A 230 -14.11 -15.42 1.33
CA SER A 230 -14.82 -16.72 1.40
C SER A 230 -14.44 -17.52 2.64
N ARG A 231 -15.46 -18.09 3.29
CA ARG A 231 -15.28 -19.04 4.41
C ARG A 231 -14.52 -20.32 4.01
N GLU A 232 -14.47 -20.66 2.76
CA GLU A 232 -13.72 -21.81 2.26
C GLU A 232 -12.19 -21.65 2.45
N ALA A 233 -11.71 -20.43 2.66
CA ALA A 233 -10.30 -20.16 2.99
C ALA A 233 -9.94 -20.52 4.45
N VAL A 234 -10.93 -20.56 5.34
CA VAL A 234 -10.74 -20.69 6.80
C VAL A 234 -9.90 -21.90 7.21
N PRO A 235 -10.17 -23.14 6.73
CA PRO A 235 -9.39 -24.30 7.15
C PRO A 235 -7.90 -24.19 6.78
N GLN A 236 -7.60 -23.68 5.59
CA GLN A 236 -6.21 -23.53 5.15
C GLN A 236 -5.49 -22.42 5.93
N LEU A 237 -6.15 -21.27 6.17
CA LEU A 237 -5.58 -20.17 6.96
C LEU A 237 -5.32 -20.60 8.41
N ALA A 238 -6.24 -21.37 9.02
CA ALA A 238 -6.07 -21.91 10.35
C ALA A 238 -4.89 -22.89 10.41
N THR A 239 -4.76 -23.77 9.42
CA THR A 239 -3.60 -24.68 9.30
C THR A 239 -2.29 -23.90 9.22
N MET A 240 -2.20 -22.89 8.34
CA MET A 240 -0.99 -22.06 8.21
C MET A 240 -0.66 -21.34 9.53
N LEU A 241 -1.66 -20.74 10.18
CA LEU A 241 -1.46 -19.97 11.40
C LEU A 241 -1.04 -20.87 12.59
N THR A 242 -1.50 -22.13 12.62
CA THR A 242 -1.16 -23.09 13.69
C THR A 242 0.09 -23.91 13.41
N THR A 243 0.70 -23.76 12.24
CA THR A 243 1.98 -24.43 11.92
C THR A 243 3.09 -23.95 12.87
N PRO A 244 3.86 -24.89 13.47
CA PRO A 244 4.98 -24.52 14.35
C PRO A 244 5.92 -23.51 13.69
N GLY A 245 6.31 -22.46 14.41
CA GLY A 245 7.16 -21.38 13.89
C GLY A 245 6.40 -20.18 13.28
N VAL A 246 5.10 -20.31 13.00
CA VAL A 246 4.27 -19.19 12.48
C VAL A 246 3.56 -18.43 13.59
N ARG A 247 3.14 -19.13 14.67
CA ARG A 247 2.40 -18.56 15.80
C ARG A 247 3.29 -18.29 17.01
N GLY A 248 2.92 -17.32 17.85
CA GLY A 248 3.54 -17.08 19.16
C GLY A 248 4.56 -15.94 19.19
N HIS A 249 4.44 -14.98 18.26
CA HIS A 249 5.39 -13.86 18.12
C HIS A 249 4.92 -12.55 18.76
N SER A 250 3.74 -12.51 19.37
CA SER A 250 3.31 -11.39 20.23
C SER A 250 4.22 -11.29 21.47
N ILE A 251 4.37 -10.07 21.98
CA ILE A 251 5.21 -9.77 23.17
C ILE A 251 4.31 -9.12 24.23
N LEU A 252 4.04 -9.84 25.30
CA LEU A 252 3.11 -9.41 26.37
C LEU A 252 3.83 -8.86 27.60
N SER A 253 5.12 -9.15 27.77
CA SER A 253 5.88 -8.70 28.94
C SER A 253 7.29 -8.25 28.58
N TYR A 254 7.88 -7.42 29.46
CA TYR A 254 9.26 -6.99 29.31
C TYR A 254 10.26 -8.18 29.37
N THR A 255 9.98 -9.17 30.20
CA THR A 255 10.79 -10.38 30.28
C THR A 255 10.78 -11.15 28.96
N GLU A 256 9.61 -11.29 28.35
CA GLU A 256 9.47 -11.91 27.04
C GLU A 256 10.18 -11.10 25.95
N ALA A 257 10.07 -9.77 25.98
CA ALA A 257 10.79 -8.90 25.06
C ALA A 257 12.32 -9.11 25.13
N ARG A 258 12.86 -9.23 26.35
CA ARG A 258 14.28 -9.48 26.55
C ARG A 258 14.71 -10.86 26.07
N SER A 259 13.91 -11.91 26.26
CA SER A 259 14.23 -13.27 25.81
C SER A 259 14.21 -13.40 24.29
N LYS A 260 13.40 -12.60 23.59
CA LYS A 260 13.30 -12.55 22.13
C LYS A 260 14.22 -11.50 21.48
N ALA A 261 14.99 -10.75 22.28
CA ALA A 261 15.90 -9.74 21.75
C ALA A 261 17.03 -10.38 20.95
N VAL A 262 17.26 -9.85 19.77
CA VAL A 262 18.37 -10.25 18.91
C VAL A 262 19.57 -9.32 19.11
N PRO A 263 20.82 -9.84 19.04
CA PRO A 263 22.02 -9.03 19.27
C PRO A 263 22.23 -7.93 18.22
N ASP A 264 21.88 -8.20 16.96
CA ASP A 264 21.99 -7.23 15.87
C ASP A 264 20.75 -6.36 15.80
N LEU A 265 20.93 -5.04 15.94
CA LEU A 265 19.86 -4.04 15.84
C LEU A 265 19.23 -3.95 14.44
N ASN A 266 19.92 -4.46 13.42
CA ASN A 266 19.41 -4.51 12.04
C ASN A 266 18.70 -5.84 11.74
N ASP A 267 18.74 -6.83 12.65
CA ASP A 267 17.98 -8.08 12.49
C ASP A 267 16.48 -7.79 12.60
N THR A 268 15.78 -8.09 11.53
CA THR A 268 14.32 -7.91 11.42
C THR A 268 13.55 -9.23 11.50
N SER A 269 14.19 -10.34 11.86
CA SER A 269 13.58 -11.69 11.91
C SER A 269 12.34 -11.72 12.81
N THR A 270 12.45 -11.22 14.04
CA THR A 270 11.31 -11.11 14.99
C THR A 270 10.14 -10.32 14.40
N ARG A 271 10.44 -9.25 13.67
CA ARG A 271 9.42 -8.44 12.98
C ARG A 271 8.75 -9.24 11.86
N ASN A 272 9.51 -9.96 11.05
CA ASN A 272 8.99 -10.74 9.94
C ASN A 272 8.07 -11.86 10.43
N LEU A 273 8.44 -12.54 11.50
CA LEU A 273 7.62 -13.57 12.14
C LEU A 273 6.30 -12.99 12.68
N ALA A 274 6.37 -11.88 13.41
CA ALA A 274 5.18 -11.20 13.94
C ALA A 274 4.25 -10.73 12.80
N LEU A 275 4.79 -10.24 11.69
CA LEU A 275 3.99 -9.81 10.55
C LEU A 275 3.33 -10.99 9.82
N LYS A 276 4.01 -12.14 9.66
CA LYS A 276 3.40 -13.36 9.12
C LYS A 276 2.18 -13.78 9.95
N GLU A 277 2.37 -13.88 11.28
CA GLU A 277 1.32 -14.24 12.22
C GLU A 277 0.13 -13.27 12.13
N LEU A 278 0.38 -11.96 12.18
CA LEU A 278 -0.65 -10.92 12.13
C LEU A 278 -1.44 -10.92 10.82
N HIS A 279 -0.78 -11.07 9.67
CA HIS A 279 -1.47 -11.11 8.39
C HIS A 279 -2.39 -12.32 8.28
N LEU A 280 -1.92 -13.50 8.71
CA LEU A 280 -2.74 -14.72 8.70
C LEU A 280 -3.89 -14.63 9.69
N ALA A 281 -3.64 -14.16 10.93
CA ALA A 281 -4.68 -14.01 11.94
C ALA A 281 -5.79 -13.04 11.49
N ARG A 282 -5.41 -11.92 10.87
CA ARG A 282 -6.35 -10.98 10.28
C ARG A 282 -7.19 -11.63 9.19
N ALA A 283 -6.56 -12.28 8.22
CA ALA A 283 -7.29 -12.94 7.14
C ALA A 283 -8.23 -14.02 7.66
N LEU A 284 -7.78 -14.86 8.59
CA LEU A 284 -8.59 -15.89 9.23
C LEU A 284 -9.80 -15.28 9.95
N TYR A 285 -9.57 -14.27 10.79
CA TYR A 285 -10.63 -13.58 11.52
C TYR A 285 -11.70 -12.97 10.59
N LEU A 286 -11.27 -12.26 9.54
CA LEU A 286 -12.17 -11.59 8.60
C LEU A 286 -12.89 -12.56 7.66
N CYS A 287 -12.30 -13.70 7.31
CA CYS A 287 -12.96 -14.76 6.53
C CYS A 287 -13.96 -15.59 7.34
N GLY A 288 -14.05 -15.42 8.67
CA GLY A 288 -15.07 -16.09 9.49
C GLY A 288 -14.52 -16.85 10.69
N ASP A 289 -13.21 -16.91 10.83
CA ASP A 289 -12.45 -17.56 11.90
C ASP A 289 -12.73 -19.08 12.03
N GLN A 290 -11.89 -19.78 12.77
CA GLN A 290 -12.05 -21.16 13.15
C GLN A 290 -11.71 -21.28 14.64
N ASP A 291 -12.66 -21.72 15.43
CA ASP A 291 -12.51 -21.96 16.87
C ASP A 291 -11.94 -20.75 17.65
N GLY A 292 -12.10 -19.54 17.11
CA GLY A 292 -11.58 -18.29 17.69
C GLY A 292 -10.06 -18.12 17.60
N ILE A 293 -9.37 -18.90 16.77
CA ILE A 293 -7.88 -18.89 16.68
C ILE A 293 -7.38 -17.53 16.19
N GLY A 294 -8.02 -16.96 15.14
CA GLY A 294 -7.65 -15.66 14.60
C GLY A 294 -7.89 -14.55 15.61
N GLU A 295 -9.06 -14.58 16.29
CA GLU A 295 -9.40 -13.63 17.34
C GLU A 295 -8.43 -13.71 18.52
N GLU A 296 -8.09 -14.89 18.99
CA GLU A 296 -7.13 -15.09 20.09
C GLU A 296 -5.77 -14.45 19.79
N VAL A 297 -5.24 -14.70 18.58
CA VAL A 297 -3.97 -14.10 18.17
C VAL A 297 -4.07 -12.57 18.13
N LEU A 298 -5.12 -12.03 17.52
CA LEU A 298 -5.34 -10.58 17.45
C LEU A 298 -5.46 -9.95 18.86
N ARG A 299 -6.19 -10.58 19.78
CA ARG A 299 -6.29 -10.11 21.19
C ARG A 299 -4.93 -10.08 21.87
N ARG A 300 -4.11 -11.14 21.69
CA ARG A 300 -2.75 -11.16 22.25
C ARG A 300 -1.90 -10.02 21.73
N TYR A 301 -2.01 -9.64 20.45
CA TYR A 301 -1.32 -8.46 19.93
C TYR A 301 -1.91 -7.16 20.42
N ALA A 302 -3.24 -7.06 20.58
CA ALA A 302 -3.91 -5.87 21.10
C ALA A 302 -3.46 -5.53 22.53
N ASP A 303 -3.19 -6.56 23.35
CA ASP A 303 -2.67 -6.44 24.70
C ASP A 303 -1.13 -6.36 24.77
N GLY A 304 -0.46 -6.45 23.60
CA GLY A 304 0.98 -6.56 23.51
C GLY A 304 1.72 -5.24 23.65
N LEU A 305 3.01 -5.32 23.96
CA LEU A 305 3.91 -4.16 24.13
C LEU A 305 4.32 -3.52 22.80
N GLN A 306 4.08 -4.19 21.67
CA GLN A 306 4.41 -3.70 20.33
C GLN A 306 3.33 -2.72 19.84
N GLY A 307 3.35 -1.48 20.32
CA GLY A 307 2.25 -0.52 20.25
C GLY A 307 1.62 -0.28 18.88
N HIS A 308 2.37 -0.38 17.77
CA HIS A 308 1.80 -0.25 16.42
C HIS A 308 1.06 -1.54 15.98
N TYR A 309 1.51 -2.73 16.41
CA TYR A 309 0.77 -3.97 16.19
C TYR A 309 -0.47 -4.05 17.07
N ALA A 310 -0.38 -3.54 18.32
CA ALA A 310 -1.50 -3.47 19.22
C ALA A 310 -2.64 -2.63 18.64
N ARG A 311 -2.34 -1.42 18.16
CA ARG A 311 -3.34 -0.58 17.47
C ARG A 311 -3.92 -1.24 16.23
N TYR A 312 -3.07 -1.85 15.41
CA TYR A 312 -3.50 -2.56 14.21
C TYR A 312 -4.47 -3.72 14.54
N ALA A 313 -4.12 -4.55 15.52
CA ALA A 313 -4.97 -5.66 15.95
C ALA A 313 -6.30 -5.16 16.54
N GLN A 314 -6.27 -4.08 17.33
CA GLN A 314 -7.47 -3.49 17.90
C GLN A 314 -8.43 -2.93 16.85
N GLU A 315 -7.90 -2.28 15.80
CA GLU A 315 -8.71 -1.83 14.67
C GLU A 315 -9.41 -2.99 13.97
N ILE A 316 -8.72 -4.11 13.76
CA ILE A 316 -9.32 -5.30 13.13
C ILE A 316 -10.42 -5.90 14.00
N LEU A 317 -10.19 -6.03 15.31
CA LEU A 317 -11.19 -6.55 16.25
C LEU A 317 -12.46 -5.68 16.30
N ASN A 318 -12.35 -4.40 16.03
CA ASN A 318 -13.47 -3.47 15.97
C ASN A 318 -14.21 -3.44 14.62
N CYS A 319 -13.75 -4.19 13.61
CA CYS A 319 -14.39 -4.26 12.28
C CYS A 319 -15.60 -5.22 12.23
N LYS A 320 -15.91 -5.93 13.30
CA LYS A 320 -17.05 -6.86 13.39
C LYS A 320 -18.13 -6.37 14.36
#